data_ce4662914c9f697cf4c3e37be2f6c3fb
#
_entry.id   ce4662914c9f697cf4c3e37be2f6c3fb
#
_cell.length_a   1.000
_cell.length_b   1.000
_cell.length_c   1.000
_cell.angle_alpha   90.00
_cell.angle_beta   90.00
_cell.angle_gamma   90.00
#
_symmetry.space_group_name_H-M   'P 1'
#
loop_
_entity.id
_entity.type
_entity.pdbx_description
1 polymer ?
#
loop_
_entity_poly.entity_id
_entity_poly.type
_entity_poly.pdbx_seq_one_letter_code
_entity_poly.pdbx_strand_id
1 'polypeptide(L)' 'MAETKLLPKIGSKIKININKVKDRLPAKLIDQISSNPKAVITGYKMTDGRGIGITAKFENGKQNWFFPEEIEKG' A
#
# COMPACT_ATOMS: atom_id res chain seq x y z
N MET A 1 -2.10 22.63 12.84
CA MET A 1 -0.94 21.91 12.83
C MET A 1 -1.00 20.67 11.96
N ALA A 2 -0.04 20.50 11.20
CA ALA A 2 -0.05 19.38 10.31
C ALA A 2 0.13 18.11 11.10
N GLU A 3 -0.66 17.14 10.79
CA GLU A 3 -0.51 15.86 11.33
C GLU A 3 0.62 15.17 10.71
N THR A 4 1.53 14.69 11.49
CA THR A 4 2.58 13.85 10.97
C THR A 4 2.05 12.45 10.90
N LYS A 5 1.85 11.97 9.71
CA LYS A 5 1.41 10.63 9.53
C LYS A 5 2.60 9.71 9.65
N LEU A 6 2.62 8.90 10.67
CA LEU A 6 3.70 7.95 10.85
C LEU A 6 3.58 6.84 9.83
N LEU A 7 4.72 6.48 9.24
CA LEU A 7 4.74 5.36 8.32
C LEU A 7 4.69 4.06 9.12
N PRO A 8 3.97 3.05 8.61
CA PRO A 8 3.95 1.76 9.28
C PRO A 8 5.32 1.11 9.25
N LYS A 9 5.59 0.33 10.26
CA LYS A 9 6.88 -0.34 10.36
C LYS A 9 6.98 -1.51 9.41
N ILE A 10 8.20 -1.80 8.97
CA ILE A 10 8.44 -2.98 8.16
C ILE A 10 8.00 -4.20 8.97
N GLY A 11 7.31 -5.12 8.32
CA GLY A 11 6.76 -6.30 8.97
C GLY A 11 5.35 -6.13 9.47
N SER A 12 4.82 -4.91 9.43
CA SER A 12 3.44 -4.66 9.87
C SER A 12 2.44 -5.21 8.87
N LYS A 13 1.33 -5.69 9.37
CA LYS A 13 0.24 -6.14 8.51
C LYS A 13 -0.67 -4.98 8.20
N ILE A 14 -1.01 -4.84 6.94
CA ILE A 14 -1.85 -3.75 6.48
C ILE A 14 -2.89 -4.29 5.50
N LYS A 15 -3.81 -3.42 5.16
CA LYS A 15 -4.83 -3.73 4.18
C LYS A 15 -4.90 -2.57 3.19
N ILE A 16 -5.04 -2.88 1.91
CA ILE A 16 -5.10 -1.87 0.87
C ILE A 16 -6.53 -1.35 0.74
N ASN A 17 -6.68 -0.03 0.72
CA ASN A 17 -7.98 0.59 0.52
C ASN A 17 -8.26 0.65 -0.98
N ILE A 18 -9.08 -0.28 -1.46
CA ILE A 18 -9.35 -0.42 -2.88
C ILE A 18 -9.93 0.86 -3.47
N ASN A 19 -10.79 1.53 -2.73
CA ASN A 19 -11.40 2.75 -3.24
C ASN A 19 -10.40 3.86 -3.53
N LYS A 20 -9.28 3.83 -2.86
CA LYS A 20 -8.26 4.86 -3.05
C LYS A 20 -7.26 4.53 -4.14
N VAL A 21 -7.17 3.27 -4.55
CA VAL A 21 -6.22 2.86 -5.58
C VAL A 21 -6.87 2.54 -6.91
N LYS A 22 -8.19 2.43 -6.96
CA LYS A 22 -8.86 1.94 -8.16
C LYS A 22 -8.65 2.83 -9.39
N ASP A 23 -8.41 4.12 -9.19
CA ASP A 23 -8.18 5.03 -10.30
C ASP A 23 -6.71 5.07 -10.72
N ARG A 24 -5.83 4.51 -9.92
CA ARG A 24 -4.40 4.57 -10.18
C ARG A 24 -3.85 3.26 -10.72
N LEU A 25 -4.40 2.15 -10.31
CA LEU A 25 -3.90 0.84 -10.69
C LEU A 25 -4.74 0.21 -11.79
N PRO A 26 -4.13 -0.67 -12.60
CA PRO A 26 -4.88 -1.37 -13.65
C PRO A 26 -5.97 -2.26 -13.05
N ALA A 27 -7.03 -2.46 -13.82
CA ALA A 27 -8.16 -3.25 -13.36
C ALA A 27 -7.77 -4.65 -12.94
N LYS A 28 -6.85 -5.27 -13.66
CA LYS A 28 -6.37 -6.60 -13.32
C LYS A 28 -5.77 -6.64 -11.93
N LEU A 29 -4.96 -5.65 -11.62
CA LEU A 29 -4.32 -5.58 -10.32
C LEU A 29 -5.34 -5.30 -9.23
N ILE A 30 -6.32 -4.45 -9.52
CA ILE A 30 -7.39 -4.16 -8.57
C ILE A 30 -8.15 -5.44 -8.24
N ASP A 31 -8.45 -6.25 -9.25
CA ASP A 31 -9.14 -7.53 -9.02
C ASP A 31 -8.33 -8.45 -8.11
N GLN A 32 -7.04 -8.53 -8.35
CA GLN A 32 -6.17 -9.38 -7.54
C GLN A 32 -6.12 -8.90 -6.09
N ILE A 33 -5.99 -7.60 -5.91
CA ILE A 33 -5.91 -7.03 -4.57
C ILE A 33 -7.26 -7.17 -3.86
N SER A 34 -8.36 -7.00 -4.59
CA SER A 34 -9.68 -7.10 -3.98
C SER A 34 -9.95 -8.49 -3.42
N SER A 35 -9.40 -9.52 -4.06
CA SER A 35 -9.56 -10.89 -3.57
C SER A 35 -8.89 -11.07 -2.23
N ASN A 36 -7.76 -10.40 -2.01
CA ASN A 36 -7.06 -10.49 -0.74
C ASN A 36 -6.26 -9.21 -0.53
N PRO A 37 -6.87 -8.20 0.07
CA PRO A 37 -6.21 -6.88 0.21
C PRO A 37 -5.15 -6.83 1.30
N LYS A 38 -4.95 -7.92 2.02
CA LYS A 38 -3.98 -7.92 3.11
C LYS A 38 -2.56 -8.08 2.59
N ALA A 39 -1.65 -7.34 3.20
CA ALA A 39 -0.25 -7.36 2.82
C ALA A 39 0.63 -7.05 4.01
N VAL A 40 1.93 -7.27 3.83
CA VAL A 40 2.91 -6.99 4.88
C VAL A 40 3.90 -5.97 4.34
N ILE A 41 4.22 -4.98 5.13
CA ILE A 41 5.16 -3.94 4.74
C ILE A 41 6.56 -4.54 4.62
N THR A 42 7.19 -4.36 3.48
CA THR A 42 8.54 -4.88 3.25
C THR A 42 9.58 -3.78 3.14
N GLY A 43 9.16 -2.54 2.96
CA GLY A 43 10.11 -1.45 2.86
C GLY A 43 9.45 -0.16 2.45
N TYR A 44 10.28 0.78 2.04
CA TYR A 44 9.81 2.09 1.63
C TYR A 44 10.46 2.45 0.30
N LYS A 45 9.84 3.35 -0.43
CA LYS A 45 10.31 3.73 -1.74
C LYS A 45 10.16 5.23 -1.92
N MET A 46 11.19 5.86 -2.48
CA MET A 46 11.09 7.27 -2.81
C MET A 46 10.29 7.42 -4.09
N THR A 47 9.33 8.33 -4.07
CA THR A 47 8.53 8.59 -5.25
C THR A 47 8.86 9.98 -5.77
N ASP A 48 8.64 10.19 -7.05
CA ASP A 48 8.93 11.48 -7.68
C ASP A 48 7.97 12.53 -7.18
N GLY A 49 8.44 13.41 -6.31
CA GLY A 49 7.69 14.58 -5.89
C GLY A 49 6.46 14.33 -5.04
N ARG A 50 6.19 13.07 -4.66
CA ARG A 50 5.00 12.75 -3.91
C ARG A 50 5.30 12.15 -2.54
N GLY A 51 6.54 12.21 -2.11
CA GLY A 51 6.91 11.70 -0.80
C GLY A 51 7.30 10.24 -0.85
N ILE A 52 7.13 9.55 0.27
CA ILE A 52 7.60 8.18 0.41
C ILE A 52 6.47 7.20 0.18
N GLY A 53 6.71 6.24 -0.72
CA GLY A 53 5.80 5.13 -0.92
C GLY A 53 6.13 3.98 0.00
N ILE A 54 5.20 3.09 0.17
CA ILE A 54 5.35 1.93 1.04
C ILE A 54 5.27 0.69 0.20
N THR A 55 6.30 -0.16 0.26
CA THR A 55 6.27 -1.42 -0.48
C THR A 55 5.66 -2.49 0.40
N ALA A 56 4.79 -3.28 -0.19
CA ALA A 56 4.07 -4.31 0.51
C ALA A 56 4.04 -5.60 -0.28
N LYS A 57 4.09 -6.70 0.42
CA LYS A 57 4.07 -8.02 -0.20
C LYS A 57 2.79 -8.73 0.18
N PHE A 58 2.10 -9.24 -0.82
CA PHE A 58 0.85 -9.97 -0.63
C PHE A 58 1.10 -11.45 -0.41
N GLU A 59 0.08 -12.16 0.02
CA GLU A 59 0.20 -13.59 0.30
C GLU A 59 0.67 -14.41 -0.89
N ASN A 60 0.30 -13.98 -2.10
CA ASN A 60 0.71 -14.70 -3.30
C ASN A 60 2.17 -14.44 -3.68
N GLY A 61 2.90 -13.71 -2.86
CA GLY A 61 4.31 -13.44 -3.09
C GLY A 61 4.58 -12.22 -3.96
N LYS A 62 3.55 -11.61 -4.50
CA LYS A 62 3.74 -10.42 -5.32
C LYS A 62 3.89 -9.18 -4.46
N GLN A 63 4.68 -8.24 -4.93
CA GLN A 63 4.89 -6.99 -4.23
C GLN A 63 4.43 -5.82 -5.07
N ASN A 64 4.04 -4.76 -4.39
CA ASN A 64 3.70 -3.51 -5.04
C ASN A 64 3.94 -2.39 -4.04
N TRP A 65 3.84 -1.14 -4.50
CA TRP A 65 4.03 -0.02 -3.60
C TRP A 65 2.78 0.84 -3.59
N PHE A 66 2.56 1.52 -2.48
CA PHE A 66 1.36 2.32 -2.28
C PHE A 66 1.71 3.57 -1.52
N PHE A 67 0.89 4.62 -1.69
CA PHE A 67 1.04 5.80 -0.85
C PHE A 67 0.44 5.52 0.52
N PRO A 68 0.92 6.22 1.56
CA PRO A 68 0.41 5.96 2.92
C PRO A 68 -1.10 6.08 3.05
N GLU A 69 -1.71 7.01 2.30
CA GLU A 69 -3.15 7.20 2.41
C GLU A 69 -3.95 6.07 1.77
N GLU A 70 -3.28 5.19 1.03
CA GLU A 70 -3.94 4.08 0.36
C GLU A 70 -3.98 2.82 1.19
N ILE A 71 -3.38 2.82 2.37
CA ILE A 71 -3.35 1.63 3.21
C ILE A 71 -4.01 1.90 4.54
N GLU A 72 -4.47 0.81 5.17
CA GLU A 72 -5.11 0.85 6.46
C GLU A 72 -4.51 -0.22 7.33
N LYS A 73 -4.76 -0.15 8.64
CA LYS A 73 -4.32 -1.20 9.53
C LYS A 73 -5.00 -2.49 9.16
N GLY A 74 -4.22 -3.53 9.11
CA GLY A 74 -4.73 -4.85 8.73
C GLY A 74 -5.43 -5.60 9.84
#